data_4c3870caa23d4e60fe2e5ac43804dc31
#
_entry.id   4c3870caa23d4e60fe2e5ac43804dc31
#
_cell.length_a   1.000
_cell.length_b   1.000
_cell.length_c   1.000
_cell.angle_alpha   90.00
_cell.angle_beta   90.00
_cell.angle_gamma   90.00
#
_symmetry.space_group_name_H-M   'P 1'
#
loop_
_entity.id
_entity.type
_entity.pdbx_description
1 polymer ?
#
loop_
_entity_poly.entity_id
_entity_poly.type
_entity_poly.pdbx_seq_one_letter_code
_entity_poly.pdbx_strand_id
1 'polypeptide(L)'
;GDDIYLEVSSLNYKPVKVMHIAENYYYHYVYMTPECYQSLFGKDIEYDEIFVVNKDAEDISYENDFSAKYLDNNAVSGITFTRTISDRIESMITSMNIVTYVLFVSAGLLAFIVLYNLNNINISERQRELATLKVLGFYDGEISMYVFRENIMLTVLGTIFGIFFGIWLHRFVILTAELDIMMFGRQIYTKSYIFSILLTIGFSIIVNIVMHWKMKKIDMIESLKSVE
;
A
#
# COMPACT_ATOMS: atom_id res chain seq x y z
N GLY A 1 4.67 31.38 -10.53
CA GLY A 1 5.72 31.21 -11.16
C GLY A 1 7.08 31.37 -10.53
N ASP A 2 7.63 30.28 -9.96
CA ASP A 2 8.99 30.27 -9.46
C ASP A 2 9.97 30.10 -10.63
N ASP A 3 11.21 30.53 -10.46
CA ASP A 3 12.26 30.39 -11.46
C ASP A 3 13.03 29.08 -11.17
N ILE A 4 13.23 28.28 -12.23
CA ILE A 4 14.13 27.13 -12.20
C ILE A 4 15.34 27.43 -13.07
N TYR A 5 16.49 26.85 -12.71
CA TYR A 5 17.72 27.02 -13.45
C TYR A 5 17.97 25.78 -14.31
N LEU A 6 17.95 25.95 -15.63
CA LEU A 6 18.27 24.88 -16.56
C LEU A 6 19.74 24.98 -16.98
N GLU A 7 20.44 23.86 -16.95
CA GLU A 7 21.80 23.76 -17.47
C GLU A 7 21.78 23.72 -18.98
N VAL A 8 22.27 24.77 -19.60
CA VAL A 8 22.32 24.92 -21.07
C VAL A 8 23.62 24.38 -21.64
N SER A 9 24.69 24.46 -20.89
CA SER A 9 25.99 23.88 -21.18
C SER A 9 26.78 23.76 -19.88
N SER A 10 27.90 23.01 -19.90
CA SER A 10 28.73 22.79 -18.72
C SER A 10 28.98 24.08 -17.95
N LEU A 11 28.40 24.20 -16.74
CA LEU A 11 28.48 25.37 -15.83
C LEU A 11 27.67 26.60 -16.25
N ASN A 12 26.86 26.55 -17.30
CA ASN A 12 26.02 27.67 -17.70
C ASN A 12 24.54 27.38 -17.42
N TYR A 13 24.00 28.01 -16.39
CA TYR A 13 22.62 27.89 -15.95
C TYR A 13 21.83 29.14 -16.36
N LYS A 14 20.68 28.93 -17.01
CA LYS A 14 19.76 30.04 -17.33
C LYS A 14 18.48 29.91 -16.53
N PRO A 15 17.96 30.99 -15.95
CA PRO A 15 16.70 30.99 -15.25
C PRO A 15 15.53 30.87 -16.24
N VAL A 16 14.57 30.02 -15.92
CA VAL A 16 13.34 29.82 -16.69
C VAL A 16 12.16 29.87 -15.75
N LYS A 17 11.14 30.63 -16.12
CA LYS A 17 9.93 30.78 -15.32
C LYS A 17 9.00 29.59 -15.49
N VAL A 18 8.65 28.94 -14.37
CA VAL A 18 7.69 27.84 -14.35
C VAL A 18 6.28 28.38 -14.51
N MET A 19 5.61 28.03 -15.58
CA MET A 19 4.22 28.41 -15.84
C MET A 19 3.23 27.42 -15.21
N HIS A 20 3.48 26.12 -15.37
CA HIS A 20 2.64 25.04 -14.85
C HIS A 20 3.50 23.86 -14.39
N ILE A 21 2.97 23.09 -13.47
CA ILE A 21 3.55 21.83 -13.01
C ILE A 21 2.60 20.72 -13.46
N ALA A 22 3.11 19.78 -14.24
CA ALA A 22 2.39 18.57 -14.64
C ALA A 22 2.88 17.39 -13.79
N GLU A 23 1.95 16.61 -13.26
CA GLU A 23 2.28 15.39 -12.54
C GLU A 23 2.64 14.30 -13.53
N ASN A 24 3.86 13.77 -13.44
CA ASN A 24 4.35 12.71 -14.30
C ASN A 24 4.95 11.59 -13.45
N TYR A 25 4.50 10.36 -13.70
CA TYR A 25 4.88 9.18 -12.90
C TYR A 25 6.11 8.44 -13.46
N TYR A 26 6.49 8.74 -14.70
CA TYR A 26 7.58 8.06 -15.37
C TYR A 26 8.53 9.07 -16.00
N TYR A 27 9.78 9.09 -15.58
CA TYR A 27 10.80 10.09 -15.89
C TYR A 27 10.42 11.52 -15.49
N HIS A 28 11.41 12.40 -15.60
CA HIS A 28 11.25 13.83 -15.37
C HIS A 28 11.37 14.57 -16.71
N TYR A 29 10.31 15.29 -17.06
CA TYR A 29 10.28 16.04 -18.30
C TYR A 29 10.12 17.53 -18.02
N VAL A 30 10.77 18.35 -18.86
CA VAL A 30 10.54 19.78 -18.92
C VAL A 30 9.89 20.09 -20.27
N TYR A 31 8.63 20.51 -20.22
CA TYR A 31 7.89 20.88 -21.41
C TYR A 31 8.08 22.36 -21.68
N MET A 32 8.52 22.72 -22.89
CA MET A 32 8.71 24.12 -23.30
C MET A 32 8.32 24.34 -24.76
N THR A 33 8.05 25.59 -25.09
CA THR A 33 7.76 25.92 -26.48
C THR A 33 9.04 25.99 -27.33
N PRO A 34 8.93 25.80 -28.68
CA PRO A 34 10.06 25.93 -29.59
C PRO A 34 10.83 27.24 -29.43
N GLU A 35 10.11 28.34 -29.26
CA GLU A 35 10.70 29.66 -29.08
C GLU A 35 11.48 29.77 -27.76
N CYS A 36 10.95 29.17 -26.70
CA CYS A 36 11.64 29.12 -25.41
C CYS A 36 12.94 28.31 -25.53
N TYR A 37 12.89 27.16 -26.19
CA TYR A 37 14.06 26.31 -26.42
C TYR A 37 15.16 27.05 -27.20
N GLN A 38 14.81 27.68 -28.31
CA GLN A 38 15.74 28.47 -29.13
C GLN A 38 16.37 29.63 -28.34
N SER A 39 15.58 30.33 -27.52
CA SER A 39 16.08 31.43 -26.69
C SER A 39 17.07 31.00 -25.62
N LEU A 40 16.90 29.80 -25.10
CA LEU A 40 17.73 29.22 -24.04
C LEU A 40 19.01 28.61 -24.62
N PHE A 41 18.88 27.76 -25.60
CA PHE A 41 19.99 26.94 -26.10
C PHE A 41 20.69 27.58 -27.31
N GLY A 42 20.04 28.53 -27.99
CA GLY A 42 20.60 29.19 -29.18
C GLY A 42 20.77 28.25 -30.38
N LYS A 43 20.06 27.14 -30.40
CA LYS A 43 20.08 26.11 -31.43
C LYS A 43 18.67 25.87 -31.96
N ASP A 44 18.59 25.43 -33.21
CA ASP A 44 17.34 24.92 -33.74
C ASP A 44 16.99 23.57 -33.05
N ILE A 45 15.69 23.28 -33.05
CA ILE A 45 15.19 22.06 -32.42
C ILE A 45 15.54 20.88 -33.33
N GLU A 46 16.23 19.91 -32.74
CA GLU A 46 16.41 18.57 -33.34
C GLU A 46 15.40 17.65 -32.68
N TYR A 47 14.60 16.96 -33.47
CA TYR A 47 13.63 15.99 -32.98
C TYR A 47 14.26 14.60 -32.96
N ASP A 48 14.49 14.05 -31.77
CA ASP A 48 15.14 12.77 -31.58
C ASP A 48 14.12 11.63 -31.51
N GLU A 49 12.87 11.91 -31.17
CA GLU A 49 11.82 10.91 -31.01
C GLU A 49 10.54 11.29 -31.74
N ILE A 50 9.84 10.30 -32.25
CA ILE A 50 8.53 10.44 -32.89
C ILE A 50 7.54 9.53 -32.21
N PHE A 51 6.45 10.09 -31.70
CA PHE A 51 5.32 9.33 -31.17
C PHE A 51 4.36 9.00 -32.31
N VAL A 52 4.14 7.69 -32.53
CA VAL A 52 3.23 7.19 -33.56
C VAL A 52 2.04 6.50 -32.90
N VAL A 53 0.84 6.91 -33.24
CA VAL A 53 -0.39 6.25 -32.84
C VAL A 53 -0.86 5.36 -33.98
N ASN A 54 -0.92 4.06 -33.74
CA ASN A 54 -1.43 3.10 -34.72
C ASN A 54 -2.64 2.35 -34.16
N LYS A 55 -3.65 2.15 -35.01
CA LYS A 55 -4.89 1.45 -34.62
C LYS A 55 -4.71 -0.07 -34.51
N ASP A 56 -3.71 -0.62 -35.18
CA ASP A 56 -3.45 -2.07 -35.23
C ASP A 56 -2.36 -2.51 -34.24
N ALA A 57 -1.94 -1.64 -33.32
CA ALA A 57 -0.85 -1.88 -32.38
C ALA A 57 -1.21 -2.85 -31.22
N GLU A 58 -2.37 -3.50 -31.27
CA GLU A 58 -2.77 -4.50 -30.26
C GLU A 58 -2.19 -5.90 -30.52
N ASP A 59 -1.64 -6.17 -31.72
CA ASP A 59 -1.12 -7.50 -32.08
C ASP A 59 0.41 -7.54 -32.02
N ILE A 60 0.94 -8.57 -31.35
CA ILE A 60 2.39 -8.82 -31.25
C ILE A 60 3.02 -9.07 -32.63
N SER A 61 2.29 -9.70 -33.56
CA SER A 61 2.77 -9.94 -34.92
C SER A 61 2.98 -8.62 -35.64
N TYR A 62 2.10 -7.65 -35.44
CA TYR A 62 2.25 -6.31 -35.97
C TYR A 62 3.48 -5.58 -35.42
N GLU A 63 3.76 -5.68 -34.12
CA GLU A 63 4.93 -5.07 -33.49
C GLU A 63 6.23 -5.58 -34.11
N ASN A 64 6.30 -6.90 -34.37
CA ASN A 64 7.47 -7.51 -34.99
C ASN A 64 7.67 -7.07 -36.45
N ASP A 65 6.59 -7.06 -37.23
CA ASP A 65 6.62 -6.65 -38.63
C ASP A 65 6.96 -5.16 -38.78
N PHE A 66 6.37 -4.33 -37.89
CA PHE A 66 6.67 -2.91 -37.82
C PHE A 66 8.14 -2.67 -37.46
N SER A 67 8.64 -3.35 -36.46
CA SER A 67 10.04 -3.24 -36.05
C SER A 67 10.99 -3.68 -37.14
N ALA A 68 10.75 -4.82 -37.77
CA ALA A 68 11.57 -5.31 -38.87
C ALA A 68 11.62 -4.31 -40.06
N LYS A 69 10.49 -3.69 -40.37
CA LYS A 69 10.38 -2.75 -41.49
C LYS A 69 11.12 -1.43 -41.25
N TYR A 70 11.10 -0.91 -40.03
CA TYR A 70 11.64 0.43 -39.74
C TYR A 70 13.04 0.40 -39.14
N LEU A 71 13.46 -0.68 -38.45
CA LEU A 71 14.83 -0.83 -37.95
C LEU A 71 15.86 -1.09 -39.05
N ASP A 72 15.42 -1.49 -40.25
CA ASP A 72 16.31 -1.60 -41.42
C ASP A 72 16.79 -0.22 -41.92
N ASN A 73 16.16 0.86 -41.46
CA ASN A 73 16.59 2.22 -41.77
C ASN A 73 17.63 2.71 -40.77
N ASN A 74 18.82 3.05 -41.23
CA ASN A 74 19.92 3.56 -40.42
C ASN A 74 19.61 4.86 -39.63
N ALA A 75 18.51 5.54 -39.95
CA ALA A 75 18.07 6.72 -39.21
C ALA A 75 17.26 6.36 -37.94
N VAL A 76 16.84 5.11 -37.79
CA VAL A 76 16.05 4.65 -36.63
C VAL A 76 16.97 3.85 -35.71
N SER A 77 17.27 4.43 -34.55
CA SER A 77 18.12 3.78 -33.54
C SER A 77 17.37 2.77 -32.65
N GLY A 78 16.05 2.92 -32.53
CA GLY A 78 15.24 2.00 -31.72
C GLY A 78 13.75 2.28 -31.85
N ILE A 79 12.93 1.29 -31.53
CA ILE A 79 11.48 1.37 -31.48
C ILE A 79 11.03 0.84 -30.14
N THR A 80 10.20 1.59 -29.45
CA THR A 80 9.61 1.20 -28.17
C THR A 80 8.11 1.23 -28.28
N PHE A 81 7.47 0.10 -27.95
CA PHE A 81 6.02 0.02 -27.92
C PHE A 81 5.51 0.32 -26.51
N THR A 82 4.50 1.16 -26.41
CA THR A 82 3.84 1.49 -25.14
C THR A 82 3.31 0.24 -24.43
N ARG A 83 2.85 -0.75 -25.19
CA ARG A 83 2.43 -2.04 -24.65
C ARG A 83 3.53 -2.74 -23.88
N THR A 84 4.73 -2.84 -24.45
CA THR A 84 5.88 -3.46 -23.75
C THR A 84 6.19 -2.79 -22.44
N ILE A 85 6.07 -1.46 -22.38
CA ILE A 85 6.22 -0.70 -21.13
C ILE A 85 5.10 -1.03 -20.16
N SER A 86 3.85 -1.04 -20.63
CA SER A 86 2.69 -1.39 -19.80
C SER A 86 2.80 -2.80 -19.21
N ASP A 87 3.18 -3.80 -20.03
CA ASP A 87 3.33 -5.19 -19.59
C ASP A 87 4.44 -5.34 -18.53
N ARG A 88 5.53 -4.60 -18.67
CA ARG A 88 6.60 -4.56 -17.66
C ARG A 88 6.12 -3.94 -16.35
N ILE A 89 5.40 -2.83 -16.43
CA ILE A 89 4.83 -2.16 -15.24
C ILE A 89 3.81 -3.08 -14.57
N GLU A 90 2.92 -3.72 -15.33
CA GLU A 90 1.92 -4.66 -14.81
C GLU A 90 2.58 -5.87 -14.12
N SER A 91 3.61 -6.43 -14.71
CA SER A 91 4.39 -7.52 -14.11
C SER A 91 5.06 -7.10 -12.80
N MET A 92 5.58 -5.88 -12.75
CA MET A 92 6.17 -5.31 -11.54
C MET A 92 5.11 -5.11 -10.45
N ILE A 93 3.95 -4.54 -10.79
CA ILE A 93 2.82 -4.36 -9.87
C ILE A 93 2.32 -5.72 -9.35
N THR A 94 2.20 -6.71 -10.23
CA THR A 94 1.78 -8.07 -9.85
C THR A 94 2.74 -8.68 -8.84
N SER A 95 4.05 -8.54 -9.05
CA SER A 95 5.06 -9.00 -8.11
C SER A 95 4.96 -8.30 -6.75
N MET A 96 4.73 -7.00 -6.74
CA MET A 96 4.49 -6.22 -5.51
C MET A 96 3.22 -6.64 -4.79
N ASN A 97 2.16 -7.01 -5.52
CA ASN A 97 0.92 -7.51 -4.94
C ASN A 97 1.14 -8.82 -4.17
N ILE A 98 1.96 -9.73 -4.68
CA ILE A 98 2.31 -10.99 -3.97
C ILE A 98 2.96 -10.69 -2.62
N VAL A 99 3.95 -9.79 -2.60
CA VAL A 99 4.60 -9.35 -1.35
C VAL A 99 3.59 -8.75 -0.39
N THR A 100 2.68 -7.92 -0.90
CA THR A 100 1.61 -7.31 -0.11
C THR A 100 0.68 -8.36 0.51
N TYR A 101 0.27 -9.39 -0.23
CA TYR A 101 -0.54 -10.49 0.31
C TYR A 101 0.21 -11.26 1.41
N VAL A 102 1.49 -11.55 1.24
CA VAL A 102 2.30 -12.21 2.28
C VAL A 102 2.36 -11.36 3.55
N LEU A 103 2.55 -10.05 3.40
CA LEU A 103 2.54 -9.13 4.54
C LEU A 103 1.18 -9.07 5.24
N PHE A 104 0.07 -9.06 4.50
CA PHE A 104 -1.28 -9.10 5.09
C PHE A 104 -1.52 -10.37 5.88
N VAL A 105 -1.18 -11.53 5.33
CA VAL A 105 -1.34 -12.81 6.01
C VAL A 105 -0.47 -12.85 7.26
N SER A 106 0.78 -12.44 7.17
CA SER A 106 1.71 -12.43 8.29
C SER A 106 1.25 -11.49 9.41
N ALA A 107 0.80 -10.28 9.06
CA ALA A 107 0.26 -9.30 10.00
C ALA A 107 -1.02 -9.81 10.67
N GLY A 108 -1.91 -10.46 9.89
CA GLY A 108 -3.14 -11.06 10.41
C GLY A 108 -2.87 -12.19 11.38
N LEU A 109 -1.93 -13.08 11.07
CA LEU A 109 -1.51 -14.16 11.97
C LEU A 109 -0.88 -13.61 13.26
N LEU A 110 -0.04 -12.60 13.15
CA LEU A 110 0.56 -11.93 14.31
C LEU A 110 -0.52 -11.32 15.21
N ALA A 111 -1.45 -10.56 14.63
CA ALA A 111 -2.56 -9.95 15.34
C ALA A 111 -3.42 -11.02 16.05
N PHE A 112 -3.71 -12.13 15.35
CA PHE A 112 -4.45 -13.25 15.94
C PHE A 112 -3.72 -13.84 17.14
N ILE A 113 -2.43 -14.14 17.03
CA ILE A 113 -1.63 -14.74 18.12
C ILE A 113 -1.58 -13.80 19.31
N VAL A 114 -1.32 -12.51 19.10
CA VAL A 114 -1.23 -11.52 20.18
C VAL A 114 -2.57 -11.35 20.89
N LEU A 115 -3.66 -11.16 20.15
CA LEU A 115 -5.00 -11.03 20.73
C LEU A 115 -5.43 -12.32 21.44
N TYR A 116 -5.14 -13.48 20.87
CA TYR A 116 -5.43 -14.77 21.50
C TYR A 116 -4.70 -14.92 22.83
N ASN A 117 -3.40 -14.63 22.86
CA ASN A 117 -2.59 -14.73 24.08
C ASN A 117 -3.05 -13.73 25.14
N LEU A 118 -3.31 -12.48 24.76
CA LEU A 118 -3.81 -11.45 25.66
C LEU A 118 -5.14 -11.85 26.30
N ASN A 119 -6.09 -12.29 25.49
CA ASN A 119 -7.38 -12.80 25.98
C ASN A 119 -7.23 -14.03 26.86
N ASN A 120 -6.32 -14.95 26.52
CA ASN A 120 -6.06 -16.14 27.29
C ASN A 120 -5.55 -15.79 28.71
N ILE A 121 -4.61 -14.87 28.81
CA ILE A 121 -4.08 -14.36 30.07
C ILE A 121 -5.20 -13.69 30.86
N ASN A 122 -5.95 -12.80 30.25
CA ASN A 122 -7.03 -12.06 30.89
C ASN A 122 -8.11 -12.99 31.46
N ILE A 123 -8.50 -14.04 30.72
CA ILE A 123 -9.43 -15.06 31.20
C ILE A 123 -8.82 -15.86 32.36
N SER A 124 -7.55 -16.25 32.28
CA SER A 124 -6.89 -17.05 33.33
C SER A 124 -6.75 -16.27 34.62
N GLU A 125 -6.41 -15.00 34.55
CA GLU A 125 -6.30 -14.12 35.73
C GLU A 125 -7.66 -13.89 36.42
N ARG A 126 -8.75 -13.81 35.63
CA ARG A 126 -10.12 -13.55 36.12
C ARG A 126 -10.96 -14.82 36.25
N GLN A 127 -10.36 -16.01 36.17
CA GLN A 127 -11.09 -17.27 36.14
C GLN A 127 -12.01 -17.47 37.37
N ARG A 128 -11.58 -17.04 38.55
CA ARG A 128 -12.41 -17.09 39.79
C ARG A 128 -13.60 -16.11 39.72
N GLU A 129 -13.40 -14.89 39.26
CA GLU A 129 -14.47 -13.92 39.11
C GLU A 129 -15.52 -14.42 38.11
N LEU A 130 -15.07 -14.97 36.98
CA LEU A 130 -15.96 -15.55 35.96
C LEU A 130 -16.73 -16.77 36.47
N ALA A 131 -16.06 -17.65 37.27
CA ALA A 131 -16.70 -18.76 37.90
C ALA A 131 -17.77 -18.31 38.92
N THR A 132 -17.48 -17.27 39.70
CA THR A 132 -18.43 -16.69 40.66
C THR A 132 -19.67 -16.13 39.95
N LEU A 133 -19.49 -15.40 38.85
CA LEU A 133 -20.61 -14.90 38.05
C LEU A 133 -21.49 -16.03 37.50
N LYS A 134 -20.84 -17.12 37.08
CA LYS A 134 -21.53 -18.32 36.59
C LYS A 134 -22.37 -19.00 37.67
N VAL A 135 -21.85 -19.10 38.89
CA VAL A 135 -22.58 -19.64 40.06
C VAL A 135 -23.74 -18.73 40.48
N LEU A 136 -23.61 -17.43 40.32
CA LEU A 136 -24.69 -16.44 40.52
C LEU A 136 -25.80 -16.49 39.45
N GLY A 137 -25.64 -17.35 38.42
CA GLY A 137 -26.68 -17.61 37.44
C GLY A 137 -26.57 -16.80 36.16
N PHE A 138 -25.45 -16.09 35.89
CA PHE A 138 -25.21 -15.42 34.63
C PHE A 138 -25.03 -16.41 33.49
N TYR A 139 -25.61 -16.13 32.34
CA TYR A 139 -25.44 -16.94 31.14
C TYR A 139 -24.06 -16.84 30.54
N ASP A 140 -23.58 -17.87 29.85
CA ASP A 140 -22.27 -17.89 29.18
C ASP A 140 -22.07 -16.72 28.22
N GLY A 141 -23.15 -16.24 27.57
CA GLY A 141 -23.10 -15.08 26.68
C GLY A 141 -22.85 -13.76 27.42
N GLU A 142 -23.44 -13.58 28.61
CA GLU A 142 -23.28 -12.37 29.40
C GLU A 142 -21.85 -12.28 29.97
N ILE A 143 -21.32 -13.38 30.44
CA ILE A 143 -19.94 -13.49 30.91
C ILE A 143 -18.95 -13.21 29.76
N SER A 144 -19.21 -13.76 28.58
CA SER A 144 -18.38 -13.50 27.40
C SER A 144 -18.41 -12.03 27.00
N MET A 145 -19.60 -11.40 27.02
CA MET A 145 -19.75 -9.98 26.69
C MET A 145 -18.97 -9.09 27.67
N TYR A 146 -18.95 -9.46 28.96
CA TYR A 146 -18.18 -8.74 29.99
C TYR A 146 -16.68 -8.71 29.65
N VAL A 147 -16.10 -9.87 29.30
CA VAL A 147 -14.68 -9.98 28.91
C VAL A 147 -14.42 -9.28 27.56
N PHE A 148 -15.31 -9.44 26.59
CA PHE A 148 -15.11 -8.89 25.25
C PHE A 148 -15.23 -7.37 25.21
N ARG A 149 -15.95 -6.74 26.13
CA ARG A 149 -16.05 -5.28 26.22
C ARG A 149 -14.67 -4.62 26.34
N GLU A 150 -13.79 -5.18 27.14
CA GLU A 150 -12.42 -4.70 27.30
C GLU A 150 -11.63 -4.88 26.00
N ASN A 151 -11.74 -6.06 25.39
CA ASN A 151 -11.08 -6.36 24.13
C ASN A 151 -11.55 -5.45 22.97
N ILE A 152 -12.84 -5.14 22.92
CA ILE A 152 -13.39 -4.21 21.93
C ILE A 152 -12.79 -2.80 22.12
N MET A 153 -12.70 -2.32 23.38
CA MET A 153 -12.06 -1.04 23.67
C MET A 153 -10.59 -1.00 23.18
N LEU A 154 -9.84 -2.03 23.49
CA LEU A 154 -8.44 -2.17 23.06
C LEU A 154 -8.33 -2.22 21.53
N THR A 155 -9.24 -2.93 20.87
CA THR A 155 -9.28 -3.00 19.40
C THR A 155 -9.55 -1.63 18.79
N VAL A 156 -10.48 -0.86 19.34
CA VAL A 156 -10.79 0.50 18.84
C VAL A 156 -9.59 1.44 19.01
N LEU A 157 -8.99 1.46 20.21
CA LEU A 157 -7.80 2.27 20.47
C LEU A 157 -6.62 1.82 19.57
N GLY A 158 -6.38 0.53 19.48
CA GLY A 158 -5.35 -0.04 18.61
C GLY A 158 -5.55 0.31 17.14
N THR A 159 -6.80 0.35 16.65
CA THR A 159 -7.12 0.74 15.29
C THR A 159 -6.78 2.21 15.02
N ILE A 160 -7.11 3.11 15.96
CA ILE A 160 -6.80 4.55 15.85
C ILE A 160 -5.29 4.76 15.78
N PHE A 161 -4.54 4.18 16.72
CA PHE A 161 -3.08 4.27 16.71
C PHE A 161 -2.46 3.58 15.48
N GLY A 162 -3.02 2.43 15.08
CA GLY A 162 -2.59 1.69 13.90
C GLY A 162 -2.72 2.50 12.61
N ILE A 163 -3.82 3.24 12.44
CA ILE A 163 -4.01 4.15 11.30
C ILE A 163 -2.96 5.27 11.33
N PHE A 164 -2.75 5.88 12.49
CA PHE A 164 -1.77 6.96 12.64
C PHE A 164 -0.35 6.51 12.26
N PHE A 165 0.10 5.40 12.84
CA PHE A 165 1.40 4.83 12.51
C PHE A 165 1.47 4.30 11.07
N GLY A 166 0.37 3.78 10.55
CA GLY A 166 0.26 3.32 9.16
C GLY A 166 0.48 4.46 8.16
N ILE A 167 -0.12 5.63 8.39
CA ILE A 167 0.09 6.83 7.56
C ILE A 167 1.56 7.26 7.62
N TRP A 168 2.14 7.30 8.81
CA TRP A 168 3.53 7.69 8.99
C TRP A 168 4.49 6.71 8.29
N LEU A 169 4.27 5.42 8.47
CA LEU A 169 5.06 4.36 7.84
C LEU A 169 4.92 4.39 6.31
N HIS A 170 3.70 4.54 5.79
CA HIS A 170 3.45 4.68 4.36
C HIS A 170 4.28 5.82 3.77
N ARG A 171 4.22 7.00 4.40
CA ARG A 171 5.00 8.15 3.93
C ARG A 171 6.51 7.88 3.94
N PHE A 172 7.00 7.24 5.00
CA PHE A 172 8.42 6.87 5.10
C PHE A 172 8.82 5.89 4.00
N VAL A 173 8.04 4.82 3.80
CA VAL A 173 8.32 3.79 2.79
C VAL A 173 8.30 4.39 1.38
N ILE A 174 7.27 5.17 1.04
CA ILE A 174 7.15 5.77 -0.29
C ILE A 174 8.35 6.68 -0.58
N LEU A 175 8.72 7.56 0.36
CA LEU A 175 9.86 8.47 0.17
C LEU A 175 11.21 7.74 0.07
N THR A 176 11.34 6.58 0.74
CA THR A 176 12.61 5.82 0.75
C THR A 176 12.70 4.87 -0.45
N ALA A 177 11.58 4.35 -0.92
CA ALA A 177 11.51 3.40 -2.04
C ALA A 177 11.36 4.08 -3.41
N GLU A 178 11.15 5.40 -3.43
CA GLU A 178 11.01 6.18 -4.67
C GLU A 178 12.32 6.10 -5.47
N LEU A 179 12.18 5.71 -6.73
CA LEU A 179 13.30 5.62 -7.68
C LEU A 179 13.37 6.91 -8.51
N ASP A 180 14.56 7.32 -8.90
CA ASP A 180 14.75 8.52 -9.72
C ASP A 180 14.01 8.47 -11.07
N ILE A 181 13.65 7.27 -11.52
CA ILE A 181 12.96 7.04 -12.80
C ILE A 181 11.44 7.02 -12.66
N MET A 182 10.92 6.69 -11.46
CA MET A 182 9.48 6.44 -11.25
C MET A 182 9.01 7.04 -9.93
N MET A 183 8.01 7.88 -10.01
CA MET A 183 7.33 8.45 -8.85
C MET A 183 6.19 7.53 -8.40
N PHE A 184 6.17 7.18 -7.11
CA PHE A 184 5.05 6.44 -6.53
C PHE A 184 3.94 7.38 -6.07
N GLY A 185 2.69 6.93 -6.19
CA GLY A 185 1.53 7.68 -5.71
C GLY A 185 1.59 7.89 -4.20
N ARG A 186 1.67 9.15 -3.75
CA ARG A 186 1.81 9.52 -2.34
C ARG A 186 0.50 9.58 -1.58
N GLN A 187 -0.62 9.40 -2.28
CA GLN A 187 -1.96 9.51 -1.70
C GLN A 187 -2.49 8.16 -1.23
N ILE A 188 -2.97 8.12 0.01
CA ILE A 188 -3.70 6.96 0.52
C ILE A 188 -5.19 7.17 0.23
N TYR A 189 -5.79 6.28 -0.54
CA TYR A 189 -7.21 6.36 -0.87
C TYR A 189 -8.07 6.03 0.35
N THR A 190 -9.21 6.69 0.48
CA THR A 190 -10.19 6.45 1.56
C THR A 190 -10.62 4.99 1.66
N LYS A 191 -10.69 4.29 0.53
CA LYS A 191 -10.98 2.84 0.48
C LYS A 191 -10.00 2.00 1.30
N SER A 192 -8.71 2.38 1.31
CA SER A 192 -7.67 1.66 2.07
C SER A 192 -7.87 1.77 3.57
N TYR A 193 -8.29 2.94 4.07
CA TYR A 193 -8.63 3.12 5.49
C TYR A 193 -9.81 2.25 5.89
N ILE A 194 -10.88 2.27 5.10
CA ILE A 194 -12.09 1.47 5.36
C ILE A 194 -11.73 -0.01 5.39
N PHE A 195 -10.95 -0.48 4.41
CA PHE A 195 -10.55 -1.87 4.32
C PHE A 195 -9.67 -2.31 5.50
N SER A 196 -8.74 -1.46 5.94
CA SER A 196 -7.89 -1.70 7.11
C SER A 196 -8.71 -1.81 8.40
N ILE A 197 -9.68 -0.92 8.59
CA ILE A 197 -10.60 -0.95 9.75
C ILE A 197 -11.44 -2.24 9.74
N LEU A 198 -12.02 -2.59 8.58
CA LEU A 198 -12.84 -3.79 8.44
C LEU A 198 -12.03 -5.07 8.71
N LEU A 199 -10.80 -5.14 8.22
CA LEU A 199 -9.88 -6.25 8.50
C LEU A 199 -9.58 -6.38 9.99
N THR A 200 -9.26 -5.28 10.66
CA THR A 200 -8.94 -5.29 12.10
C THR A 200 -10.15 -5.74 12.92
N ILE A 201 -11.33 -5.23 12.60
CA ILE A 201 -12.59 -5.67 13.25
C ILE A 201 -12.85 -7.15 12.95
N GLY A 202 -12.66 -7.60 11.72
CA GLY A 202 -12.83 -9.00 11.33
C GLY A 202 -11.94 -9.93 12.13
N PHE A 203 -10.65 -9.63 12.27
CA PHE A 203 -9.75 -10.40 13.10
C PHE A 203 -10.16 -10.39 14.59
N SER A 204 -10.57 -9.25 15.13
CA SER A 204 -11.06 -9.13 16.49
C SER A 204 -12.28 -10.01 16.73
N ILE A 205 -13.23 -10.05 15.79
CA ILE A 205 -14.41 -10.91 15.86
C ILE A 205 -14.01 -12.39 15.86
N ILE A 206 -13.11 -12.79 14.95
CA ILE A 206 -12.63 -14.19 14.88
C ILE A 206 -12.01 -14.62 16.21
N VAL A 207 -11.15 -13.79 16.79
CA VAL A 207 -10.53 -14.07 18.08
C VAL A 207 -11.59 -14.19 19.17
N ASN A 208 -12.54 -13.28 19.23
CA ASN A 208 -13.63 -13.30 20.23
C ASN A 208 -14.50 -14.56 20.10
N ILE A 209 -14.79 -15.03 18.88
CA ILE A 209 -15.52 -16.29 18.67
C ILE A 209 -14.73 -17.48 19.20
N VAL A 210 -13.43 -17.57 18.87
CA VAL A 210 -12.56 -18.64 19.36
C VAL A 210 -12.51 -18.65 20.89
N MET A 211 -12.40 -17.47 21.50
CA MET A 211 -12.35 -17.34 22.95
C MET A 211 -13.68 -17.65 23.64
N HIS A 212 -14.82 -17.31 23.01
CA HIS A 212 -16.13 -17.72 23.51
C HIS A 212 -16.23 -19.25 23.64
N TRP A 213 -15.78 -19.98 22.62
CA TRP A 213 -15.79 -21.45 22.69
C TRP A 213 -14.86 -22.00 23.77
N LYS A 214 -13.74 -21.32 24.03
CA LYS A 214 -12.84 -21.71 25.11
C LYS A 214 -13.45 -21.46 26.48
N MET A 215 -14.11 -20.33 26.69
CA MET A 215 -14.77 -19.97 27.94
C MET A 215 -15.90 -20.93 28.32
N LYS A 216 -16.63 -21.47 27.32
CA LYS A 216 -17.63 -22.51 27.57
C LYS A 216 -17.07 -23.78 28.22
N LYS A 217 -15.80 -24.11 28.00
CA LYS A 217 -15.13 -25.30 28.50
C LYS A 217 -14.51 -25.12 29.89
N ILE A 218 -14.61 -23.94 30.49
CA ILE A 218 -14.09 -23.71 31.85
C ILE A 218 -14.98 -24.43 32.85
N ASP A 219 -14.37 -25.41 33.56
CA ASP A 219 -15.05 -26.16 34.61
C ASP A 219 -15.13 -25.31 35.89
N MET A 220 -16.35 -25.03 36.34
CA MET A 220 -16.62 -24.18 37.49
C MET A 220 -16.16 -24.82 38.80
N ILE A 221 -16.27 -26.15 38.91
CA ILE A 221 -15.97 -26.88 40.14
C ILE A 221 -14.46 -26.89 40.37
N GLU A 222 -13.67 -27.08 39.33
CA GLU A 222 -12.22 -27.11 39.42
C GLU A 222 -11.64 -25.71 39.71
N SER A 223 -12.25 -24.66 39.11
CA SER A 223 -11.84 -23.27 39.31
C SER A 223 -12.08 -22.73 40.73
N LEU A 224 -13.06 -23.27 41.44
CA LEU A 224 -13.37 -22.90 42.83
C LEU A 224 -12.61 -23.78 43.85
N LYS A 225 -12.17 -25.00 43.45
CA LYS A 225 -11.54 -25.99 44.31
C LYS A 225 -10.02 -25.84 44.43
N SER A 226 -9.38 -25.03 43.59
CA SER A 226 -7.92 -24.82 43.59
C SER A 226 -7.42 -23.87 44.71
N VAL A 227 -8.03 -23.94 45.91
CA VAL A 227 -7.73 -23.11 47.09
C VAL A 227 -7.32 -23.95 48.31
N GLU A 228 -6.95 -25.20 48.13
CA GLU A 228 -6.23 -25.96 49.17
C GLU A 228 -4.82 -26.29 48.76
#